data_54f555c0f4cab85631b962cd870bcbb8
#
_entry.id   54f555c0f4cab85631b962cd870bcbb8
#
_cell.length_a   1.000
_cell.length_b   1.000
_cell.length_c   1.000
_cell.angle_alpha   90.00
_cell.angle_beta   90.00
_cell.angle_gamma   90.00
#
_symmetry.space_group_name_H-M   'P 1'
#
loop_
_entity.id
_entity.type
_entity.pdbx_description
1 polymer ?
#
loop_
_entity_poly.entity_id
_entity_poly.type
_entity_poly.pdbx_seq_one_letter_code
_entity_poly.pdbx_strand_id
1 'polypeptide(L)'
;MDFSLSSERQILFDTLTKYFRNEYSLKKRNEAASSDLGFSRDSWESIASLGVFDALLKPELGGFGGDPIDIITVFEAIGSGLVIEPVLNSALMSSMVLSHGSEQQKAISQAVLAGEARPIFAHFEDLEQYEIHSVETQSTESGNAFIVNGTKSAVRHLVGACHLIFSARTSKTNNEKDGISLFMIPLETSGLTFETFESIDGGRVSDVTFSNVKINKDSLIGKKDQAISIISEAIETGTLALCAEALGIMERIKDITLNYLKTRKQFGVPIGKFQTLQHRMTQLFIEIEQTRSAIMNASFWFNDSVETRKKYLSAAKYTVGRVGALVAEESIQMHGGMGMTWEYDLGHFAKRLIMINHEFGDEDHHLNYYAKFSA
;
A
#
# COMPACT_ATOMS: atom_id res chain seq x y z
N MET A 1 9.97 7.46 -25.00
CA MET A 1 8.86 7.01 -24.12
C MET A 1 7.97 8.24 -23.90
N ASP A 2 6.70 8.13 -24.17
CA ASP A 2 5.72 9.15 -23.79
C ASP A 2 5.08 8.72 -22.47
N PHE A 3 5.28 9.50 -21.41
CA PHE A 3 4.74 9.26 -20.07
C PHE A 3 3.55 10.17 -19.76
N SER A 4 2.98 10.84 -20.78
CA SER A 4 1.78 11.63 -20.59
C SER A 4 0.58 10.71 -20.29
N LEU A 5 -0.26 11.13 -19.34
CA LEU A 5 -1.50 10.42 -19.05
C LEU A 5 -2.46 10.52 -20.24
N SER A 6 -3.23 9.48 -20.51
CA SER A 6 -4.37 9.57 -21.42
C SER A 6 -5.41 10.56 -20.85
N SER A 7 -6.30 11.05 -21.72
CA SER A 7 -7.34 12.01 -21.29
C SER A 7 -8.20 11.43 -20.15
N GLU A 8 -8.53 10.15 -20.20
CA GLU A 8 -9.32 9.45 -19.18
C GLU A 8 -8.58 9.40 -17.84
N ARG A 9 -7.28 9.03 -17.87
CA ARG A 9 -6.43 8.97 -16.66
C ARG A 9 -6.23 10.36 -16.05
N GLN A 10 -6.07 11.39 -16.90
CA GLN A 10 -5.97 12.77 -16.43
C GLN A 10 -7.26 13.22 -15.73
N ILE A 11 -8.43 12.94 -16.33
CA ILE A 11 -9.74 13.26 -15.74
C ILE A 11 -9.91 12.54 -14.40
N LEU A 12 -9.54 11.27 -14.32
CA LEU A 12 -9.58 10.50 -13.07
C LEU A 12 -8.68 11.13 -12.01
N PHE A 13 -7.42 11.40 -12.33
CA PHE A 13 -6.45 12.04 -11.41
C PHE A 13 -6.96 13.39 -10.88
N ASP A 14 -7.45 14.26 -11.78
CA ASP A 14 -7.97 15.58 -11.42
C ASP A 14 -9.22 15.47 -10.54
N THR A 15 -10.10 14.52 -10.83
CA THR A 15 -11.32 14.25 -10.05
C THR A 15 -10.97 13.81 -8.65
N LEU A 16 -10.06 12.84 -8.51
CA LEU A 16 -9.60 12.32 -7.21
C LEU A 16 -8.88 13.41 -6.40
N THR A 17 -7.96 14.13 -7.02
CA THR A 17 -7.22 15.19 -6.34
C THR A 17 -8.16 16.30 -5.85
N LYS A 18 -9.18 16.66 -6.66
CA LYS A 18 -10.20 17.62 -6.26
C LYS A 18 -11.07 17.13 -5.12
N TYR A 19 -11.49 15.86 -5.16
CA TYR A 19 -12.27 15.23 -4.08
C TYR A 19 -11.47 15.21 -2.77
N PHE A 20 -10.23 14.72 -2.78
CA PHE A 20 -9.41 14.66 -1.59
C PHE A 20 -9.08 16.05 -1.01
N ARG A 21 -8.90 17.06 -1.85
CA ARG A 21 -8.66 18.43 -1.39
C ARG A 21 -9.88 19.06 -0.73
N ASN A 22 -11.09 18.83 -1.27
CA ASN A 22 -12.29 19.55 -0.86
C ASN A 22 -13.13 18.80 0.17
N GLU A 23 -13.21 17.46 0.06
CA GLU A 23 -14.13 16.63 0.85
C GLU A 23 -13.42 15.77 1.89
N TYR A 24 -12.11 15.46 1.67
CA TYR A 24 -11.31 14.60 2.54
C TYR A 24 -10.30 15.43 3.34
N SER A 25 -10.80 16.22 4.32
CA SER A 25 -9.93 17.06 5.14
C SER A 25 -9.13 16.24 6.15
N LEU A 26 -7.95 16.75 6.56
CA LEU A 26 -7.14 16.11 7.61
C LEU A 26 -7.94 15.87 8.90
N LYS A 27 -8.85 16.79 9.26
CA LYS A 27 -9.72 16.61 10.43
C LYS A 27 -10.61 15.38 10.28
N LYS A 28 -11.32 15.21 9.16
CA LYS A 28 -12.14 14.02 8.87
C LYS A 28 -11.29 12.74 8.88
N ARG A 29 -10.12 12.80 8.24
CA ARG A 29 -9.16 11.69 8.22
C ARG A 29 -8.73 11.28 9.63
N ASN A 30 -8.38 12.23 10.49
CA ASN A 30 -7.92 11.94 11.85
C ASN A 30 -9.07 11.44 12.75
N GLU A 31 -10.29 11.95 12.59
CA GLU A 31 -11.48 11.41 13.23
C GLU A 31 -11.72 9.95 12.82
N ALA A 32 -11.61 9.64 11.53
CA ALA A 32 -11.73 8.28 11.02
C ALA A 32 -10.60 7.35 11.52
N ALA A 33 -9.34 7.84 11.55
CA ALA A 33 -8.19 7.11 12.06
C ALA A 33 -8.34 6.71 13.54
N SER A 34 -8.97 7.58 14.35
CA SER A 34 -9.21 7.36 15.79
C SER A 34 -10.45 6.49 16.06
N SER A 35 -11.25 6.17 15.05
CA SER A 35 -12.41 5.28 15.20
C SER A 35 -12.01 3.83 15.45
N ASP A 36 -12.93 3.01 15.92
CA ASP A 36 -12.68 1.56 16.12
C ASP A 36 -12.27 0.86 14.84
N LEU A 37 -12.81 1.28 13.68
CA LEU A 37 -12.44 0.74 12.37
C LEU A 37 -11.08 1.22 11.87
N GLY A 38 -10.64 2.43 12.28
CA GLY A 38 -9.43 3.07 11.81
C GLY A 38 -9.54 3.68 10.39
N PHE A 39 -10.76 3.74 9.83
CA PHE A 39 -11.09 4.39 8.55
C PHE A 39 -12.58 4.74 8.51
N SER A 40 -13.03 5.49 7.48
CA SER A 40 -14.44 5.88 7.30
C SER A 40 -15.13 5.00 6.25
N ARG A 41 -16.26 4.39 6.61
CA ARG A 41 -17.11 3.66 5.65
C ARG A 41 -17.66 4.60 4.57
N ASP A 42 -18.13 5.78 4.96
CA ASP A 42 -18.66 6.77 4.02
C ASP A 42 -17.60 7.21 3.00
N SER A 43 -16.35 7.40 3.46
CA SER A 43 -15.23 7.72 2.56
C SER A 43 -14.90 6.54 1.64
N TRP A 44 -14.93 5.31 2.14
CA TRP A 44 -14.73 4.10 1.34
C TRP A 44 -15.77 3.97 0.22
N GLU A 45 -17.05 4.12 0.54
CA GLU A 45 -18.15 4.11 -0.43
C GLU A 45 -18.05 5.26 -1.42
N SER A 46 -17.67 6.46 -0.96
CA SER A 46 -17.44 7.61 -1.83
C SER A 46 -16.30 7.36 -2.81
N ILE A 47 -15.17 6.80 -2.36
CA ILE A 47 -14.03 6.43 -3.19
C ILE A 47 -14.44 5.38 -4.25
N ALA A 48 -15.23 4.37 -3.85
CA ALA A 48 -15.80 3.40 -4.79
C ALA A 48 -16.63 4.10 -5.87
N SER A 49 -17.55 4.99 -5.47
CA SER A 49 -18.44 5.72 -6.40
C SER A 49 -17.72 6.63 -7.40
N LEU A 50 -16.46 7.00 -7.11
CA LEU A 50 -15.60 7.76 -8.02
C LEU A 50 -14.90 6.89 -9.08
N GLY A 51 -15.16 5.57 -9.11
CA GLY A 51 -14.57 4.65 -10.07
C GLY A 51 -13.11 4.27 -9.77
N VAL A 52 -12.64 4.51 -8.52
CA VAL A 52 -11.27 4.18 -8.11
C VAL A 52 -11.01 2.69 -8.19
N PHE A 53 -11.93 1.88 -7.69
CA PHE A 53 -11.75 0.43 -7.66
C PHE A 53 -11.86 -0.17 -9.06
N ASP A 54 -12.75 0.38 -9.90
CA ASP A 54 -12.86 -0.01 -11.31
C ASP A 54 -11.55 0.25 -12.08
N ALA A 55 -10.88 1.38 -11.80
CA ALA A 55 -9.60 1.72 -12.41
C ALA A 55 -8.44 0.81 -11.93
N LEU A 56 -8.54 0.24 -10.75
CA LEU A 56 -7.52 -0.66 -10.19
C LEU A 56 -7.70 -2.12 -10.60
N LEU A 57 -8.91 -2.53 -11.01
CA LEU A 57 -9.22 -3.92 -11.32
C LEU A 57 -9.24 -4.17 -12.83
N LYS A 58 -8.74 -5.34 -13.20
CA LYS A 58 -8.76 -5.81 -14.59
C LYS A 58 -10.19 -6.11 -15.06
N PRO A 59 -10.46 -6.10 -16.39
CA PRO A 59 -11.79 -6.37 -16.95
C PRO A 59 -12.40 -7.73 -16.54
N GLU A 60 -11.58 -8.76 -16.35
CA GLU A 60 -12.05 -10.08 -15.88
C GLU A 60 -12.59 -10.09 -14.44
N LEU A 61 -12.30 -9.04 -13.67
CA LEU A 61 -12.86 -8.81 -12.34
C LEU A 61 -13.96 -7.73 -12.32
N GLY A 62 -14.36 -7.26 -13.50
CA GLY A 62 -15.41 -6.26 -13.66
C GLY A 62 -14.93 -4.81 -13.66
N GLY A 63 -13.62 -4.56 -13.56
CA GLY A 63 -13.01 -3.24 -13.69
C GLY A 63 -12.79 -2.83 -15.14
N PHE A 64 -12.09 -1.72 -15.35
CA PHE A 64 -11.68 -1.24 -16.68
C PHE A 64 -10.20 -0.85 -16.77
N GLY A 65 -9.43 -1.01 -15.68
CA GLY A 65 -8.03 -0.62 -15.57
C GLY A 65 -7.11 -1.78 -15.17
N GLY A 66 -6.33 -1.56 -14.15
CA GLY A 66 -5.40 -2.53 -13.59
C GLY A 66 -4.03 -2.55 -14.28
N ASP A 67 -3.77 -1.61 -15.18
CA ASP A 67 -2.44 -1.38 -15.73
C ASP A 67 -1.56 -0.65 -14.70
N PRO A 68 -0.22 -0.80 -14.77
CA PRO A 68 0.71 -0.10 -13.88
C PRO A 68 0.51 1.41 -13.82
N ILE A 69 0.14 2.05 -14.95
CA ILE A 69 -0.13 3.49 -15.01
C ILE A 69 -1.42 3.85 -14.30
N ASP A 70 -2.46 3.01 -14.36
CA ASP A 70 -3.70 3.21 -13.61
C ASP A 70 -3.44 3.18 -12.10
N ILE A 71 -2.64 2.21 -11.66
CA ILE A 71 -2.22 2.06 -10.26
C ILE A 71 -1.47 3.33 -9.80
N ILE A 72 -0.49 3.80 -10.58
CA ILE A 72 0.26 5.03 -10.26
C ILE A 72 -0.68 6.21 -10.18
N THR A 73 -1.57 6.39 -11.17
CA THR A 73 -2.52 7.51 -11.24
C THR A 73 -3.40 7.58 -9.99
N VAL A 74 -3.95 6.44 -9.58
CA VAL A 74 -4.82 6.36 -8.40
C VAL A 74 -4.03 6.58 -7.10
N PHE A 75 -2.90 5.90 -6.93
CA PHE A 75 -2.16 5.95 -5.67
C PHE A 75 -1.38 7.25 -5.46
N GLU A 76 -0.96 7.94 -6.52
CA GLU A 76 -0.43 9.31 -6.40
C GLU A 76 -1.51 10.27 -5.87
N ALA A 77 -2.75 10.17 -6.36
CA ALA A 77 -3.87 10.95 -5.84
C ALA A 77 -4.19 10.59 -4.37
N ILE A 78 -4.23 9.28 -4.01
CA ILE A 78 -4.40 8.78 -2.65
C ILE A 78 -3.35 9.36 -1.71
N GLY A 79 -2.07 9.34 -2.10
CA GLY A 79 -0.97 9.92 -1.34
C GLY A 79 -1.13 11.41 -1.11
N SER A 80 -1.53 12.16 -2.14
CA SER A 80 -1.75 13.60 -2.03
C SER A 80 -2.86 13.97 -1.04
N GLY A 81 -3.85 13.09 -0.86
CA GLY A 81 -4.95 13.21 0.11
C GLY A 81 -4.66 12.61 1.48
N LEU A 82 -3.57 11.87 1.64
CA LEU A 82 -3.26 11.09 2.85
C LEU A 82 -4.42 10.14 3.24
N VAL A 83 -4.98 9.45 2.25
CA VAL A 83 -6.15 8.56 2.40
C VAL A 83 -5.79 7.34 3.25
N ILE A 84 -6.66 6.97 4.21
CA ILE A 84 -6.43 5.84 5.11
C ILE A 84 -7.36 4.65 4.85
N GLU A 85 -8.31 4.77 3.95
CA GLU A 85 -9.21 3.68 3.56
C GLU A 85 -8.41 2.52 2.96
N PRO A 86 -8.87 1.26 3.11
CA PRO A 86 -8.11 0.04 2.77
C PRO A 86 -7.98 -0.23 1.26
N VAL A 87 -7.72 0.80 0.45
CA VAL A 87 -7.67 0.68 -1.02
C VAL A 87 -6.55 -0.27 -1.44
N LEU A 88 -5.35 -0.15 -0.83
CA LEU A 88 -4.21 -1.02 -1.14
C LEU A 88 -4.52 -2.49 -0.84
N ASN A 89 -4.85 -2.79 0.42
CA ASN A 89 -4.98 -4.18 0.86
C ASN A 89 -6.27 -4.84 0.36
N SER A 90 -7.38 -4.09 0.32
CA SER A 90 -8.68 -4.63 -0.07
C SER A 90 -8.93 -4.55 -1.57
N ALA A 91 -9.02 -3.32 -2.12
CA ALA A 91 -9.42 -3.17 -3.51
C ALA A 91 -8.35 -3.68 -4.48
N LEU A 92 -7.06 -3.43 -4.22
CA LEU A 92 -6.00 -3.84 -5.14
C LEU A 92 -5.52 -5.27 -4.85
N MET A 93 -4.81 -5.48 -3.73
CA MET A 93 -4.09 -6.74 -3.49
C MET A 93 -5.01 -7.93 -3.29
N SER A 94 -6.07 -7.79 -2.47
CA SER A 94 -7.02 -8.88 -2.24
C SER A 94 -7.76 -9.28 -3.52
N SER A 95 -8.18 -8.31 -4.34
CA SER A 95 -8.85 -8.59 -5.61
C SER A 95 -7.93 -9.28 -6.61
N MET A 96 -6.65 -8.90 -6.66
CA MET A 96 -5.65 -9.62 -7.47
C MET A 96 -5.52 -11.08 -7.04
N VAL A 97 -5.39 -11.36 -5.75
CA VAL A 97 -5.33 -12.72 -5.24
C VAL A 97 -6.60 -13.50 -5.58
N LEU A 98 -7.78 -12.88 -5.41
CA LEU A 98 -9.08 -13.48 -5.71
C LEU A 98 -9.28 -13.78 -7.20
N SER A 99 -8.56 -13.12 -8.11
CA SER A 99 -8.60 -13.43 -9.54
C SER A 99 -8.20 -14.88 -9.87
N HIS A 100 -7.41 -15.50 -8.99
CA HIS A 100 -6.96 -16.89 -9.10
C HIS A 100 -7.89 -17.88 -8.37
N GLY A 101 -8.94 -17.40 -7.74
CA GLY A 101 -9.90 -18.20 -6.96
C GLY A 101 -11.00 -18.83 -7.80
N SER A 102 -11.92 -19.52 -7.09
CA SER A 102 -13.17 -20.02 -7.65
C SER A 102 -14.09 -18.85 -8.06
N GLU A 103 -15.12 -19.13 -8.85
CA GLU A 103 -16.11 -18.11 -9.23
C GLU A 103 -16.81 -17.46 -8.03
N GLN A 104 -17.02 -18.20 -6.93
CA GLN A 104 -17.55 -17.65 -5.69
C GLN A 104 -16.58 -16.68 -5.02
N GLN A 105 -15.26 -16.99 -5.05
CA GLN A 105 -14.24 -16.12 -4.52
C GLN A 105 -14.06 -14.86 -5.38
N LYS A 106 -14.11 -14.99 -6.71
CA LYS A 106 -14.08 -13.84 -7.65
C LYS A 106 -15.30 -12.92 -7.49
N ALA A 107 -16.48 -13.47 -7.16
CA ALA A 107 -17.68 -12.64 -6.93
C ALA A 107 -17.50 -11.64 -5.77
N ILE A 108 -16.59 -11.92 -4.82
CA ILE A 108 -16.26 -10.97 -3.75
C ILE A 108 -15.58 -9.72 -4.32
N SER A 109 -14.77 -9.84 -5.38
CA SER A 109 -14.17 -8.67 -6.04
C SER A 109 -15.22 -7.76 -6.66
N GLN A 110 -16.36 -8.29 -7.15
CA GLN A 110 -17.47 -7.47 -7.62
C GLN A 110 -18.14 -6.68 -6.48
N ALA A 111 -18.28 -7.31 -5.31
CA ALA A 111 -18.77 -6.61 -4.12
C ALA A 111 -17.76 -5.55 -3.61
N VAL A 112 -16.46 -5.75 -3.84
CA VAL A 112 -15.43 -4.71 -3.60
C VAL A 112 -15.63 -3.52 -4.52
N LEU A 113 -15.88 -3.72 -5.82
CA LEU A 113 -16.19 -2.64 -6.77
C LEU A 113 -17.38 -1.78 -6.31
N ALA A 114 -18.41 -2.41 -5.79
CA ALA A 114 -19.57 -1.73 -5.23
C ALA A 114 -19.31 -1.03 -3.88
N GLY A 115 -18.11 -1.19 -3.29
CA GLY A 115 -17.80 -0.68 -1.96
C GLY A 115 -18.40 -1.50 -0.80
N GLU A 116 -19.06 -2.62 -1.09
CA GLU A 116 -19.80 -3.44 -0.12
C GLU A 116 -18.90 -4.42 0.65
N ALA A 117 -17.86 -4.94 0.02
CA ALA A 117 -16.94 -5.93 0.59
C ALA A 117 -15.53 -5.35 0.81
N ARG A 118 -14.87 -5.87 1.85
CA ARG A 118 -13.48 -5.52 2.19
C ARG A 118 -12.75 -6.79 2.63
N PRO A 119 -12.33 -7.66 1.70
CA PRO A 119 -11.40 -8.74 2.01
C PRO A 119 -10.02 -8.15 2.28
N ILE A 120 -9.26 -8.75 3.20
CA ILE A 120 -7.91 -8.27 3.55
C ILE A 120 -6.90 -9.40 3.35
N PHE A 121 -5.80 -9.08 2.66
CA PHE A 121 -4.70 -10.00 2.42
C PHE A 121 -3.62 -9.89 3.52
N ALA A 122 -3.24 -11.04 4.10
CA ALA A 122 -2.23 -11.18 5.14
C ALA A 122 -1.20 -12.23 4.75
N HIS A 123 0.06 -11.82 4.63
CA HIS A 123 1.14 -12.72 4.22
C HIS A 123 2.26 -12.77 5.25
N PHE A 124 2.76 -11.62 5.69
CA PHE A 124 3.94 -11.52 6.55
C PHE A 124 3.66 -11.98 7.99
N GLU A 125 4.68 -12.59 8.61
CA GLU A 125 4.62 -13.16 9.97
C GLU A 125 5.64 -12.52 10.90
N ASP A 126 6.76 -12.06 10.33
CA ASP A 126 7.82 -11.35 11.02
C ASP A 126 8.09 -10.03 10.27
N LEU A 127 8.04 -8.93 10.99
CA LEU A 127 8.25 -7.59 10.42
C LEU A 127 9.71 -7.31 10.06
N GLU A 128 10.65 -8.10 10.59
CA GLU A 128 12.08 -7.97 10.27
C GLU A 128 12.48 -8.76 9.01
N GLN A 129 11.58 -9.61 8.49
CA GLN A 129 11.84 -10.45 7.33
C GLN A 129 10.91 -10.11 6.17
N TYR A 130 11.49 -9.60 5.08
CA TYR A 130 10.75 -9.30 3.84
C TYR A 130 10.76 -10.45 2.83
N GLU A 131 11.26 -11.62 3.22
CA GLU A 131 11.36 -12.78 2.33
C GLU A 131 10.00 -13.45 2.17
N ILE A 132 9.41 -13.37 0.98
CA ILE A 132 8.08 -13.91 0.67
C ILE A 132 7.97 -15.44 0.81
N HIS A 133 9.08 -16.14 0.93
CA HIS A 133 9.10 -17.59 1.17
C HIS A 133 9.10 -17.97 2.65
N SER A 134 9.32 -16.99 3.54
CA SER A 134 9.35 -17.21 4.99
C SER A 134 7.92 -17.25 5.53
N VAL A 135 7.30 -18.42 5.45
CA VAL A 135 5.95 -18.69 5.97
C VAL A 135 6.02 -19.85 6.96
N GLU A 136 5.76 -19.57 8.22
CA GLU A 136 5.77 -20.52 9.33
C GLU A 136 4.35 -21.00 9.70
N THR A 137 3.31 -20.20 9.40
CA THR A 137 1.90 -20.62 9.52
C THR A 137 1.69 -21.91 8.75
N GLN A 138 1.26 -22.96 9.44
CA GLN A 138 1.09 -24.29 8.87
C GLN A 138 -0.38 -24.62 8.62
N SER A 139 -0.61 -25.33 7.52
CA SER A 139 -1.92 -25.87 7.17
C SER A 139 -1.79 -27.36 6.86
N THR A 140 -2.40 -28.20 7.71
CA THR A 140 -2.35 -29.65 7.58
C THR A 140 -3.68 -30.19 7.12
N GLU A 141 -3.70 -31.07 6.12
CA GLU A 141 -4.92 -31.74 5.67
C GLU A 141 -5.45 -32.70 6.75
N SER A 142 -6.75 -32.64 6.99
CA SER A 142 -7.50 -33.52 7.89
C SER A 142 -8.82 -33.90 7.26
N GLY A 143 -8.87 -35.02 6.56
CA GLY A 143 -10.04 -35.49 5.81
C GLY A 143 -10.44 -34.49 4.68
N ASN A 144 -11.64 -33.91 4.77
CA ASN A 144 -12.13 -32.93 3.81
C ASN A 144 -11.92 -31.48 4.27
N ALA A 145 -10.96 -31.25 5.16
CA ALA A 145 -10.65 -29.94 5.73
C ALA A 145 -9.13 -29.73 5.85
N PHE A 146 -8.76 -28.49 6.14
CA PHE A 146 -7.43 -28.13 6.62
C PHE A 146 -7.51 -27.67 8.08
N ILE A 147 -6.47 -27.94 8.86
CA ILE A 147 -6.27 -27.38 10.20
C ILE A 147 -5.10 -26.40 10.12
N VAL A 148 -5.36 -25.15 10.48
CA VAL A 148 -4.38 -24.06 10.40
C VAL A 148 -3.91 -23.66 11.79
N ASN A 149 -2.59 -23.51 11.95
CA ASN A 149 -1.95 -22.99 13.15
C ASN A 149 -0.81 -22.03 12.75
N GLY A 150 -0.67 -20.92 13.46
CA GLY A 150 0.37 -19.91 13.20
C GLY A 150 -0.10 -18.51 13.45
N THR A 151 0.61 -17.53 12.87
CA THR A 151 0.38 -16.12 13.08
C THR A 151 0.56 -15.33 11.79
N LYS A 152 -0.06 -14.13 11.70
CA LYS A 152 0.23 -13.10 10.71
C LYS A 152 0.37 -11.77 11.44
N SER A 153 1.42 -11.01 11.12
CA SER A 153 1.76 -9.78 11.83
C SER A 153 1.45 -8.53 11.02
N ALA A 154 1.12 -7.44 11.74
CA ALA A 154 0.88 -6.10 11.21
C ALA A 154 -0.11 -6.03 10.03
N VAL A 155 -1.15 -6.83 10.08
CA VAL A 155 -2.21 -6.85 9.05
C VAL A 155 -3.00 -5.54 9.13
N ARG A 156 -2.83 -4.66 8.16
CA ARG A 156 -3.51 -3.36 8.11
C ARG A 156 -4.99 -3.53 7.77
N HIS A 157 -5.85 -2.74 8.43
CA HIS A 157 -7.29 -2.64 8.17
C HIS A 157 -8.10 -3.94 8.35
N LEU A 158 -7.62 -4.86 9.19
CA LEU A 158 -8.32 -6.12 9.43
C LEU A 158 -9.68 -5.91 10.11
N VAL A 159 -9.78 -4.90 10.99
CA VAL A 159 -11.04 -4.60 11.69
C VAL A 159 -12.13 -4.23 10.68
N GLY A 160 -13.27 -4.92 10.77
CA GLY A 160 -14.40 -4.74 9.85
C GLY A 160 -14.20 -5.36 8.46
N ALA A 161 -13.16 -6.16 8.25
CA ALA A 161 -13.03 -6.98 7.05
C ALA A 161 -14.11 -8.05 6.99
N CYS A 162 -14.59 -8.39 5.78
CA CYS A 162 -15.53 -9.48 5.60
C CYS A 162 -14.82 -10.85 5.55
N HIS A 163 -13.62 -10.89 4.97
CA HIS A 163 -12.79 -12.09 4.84
C HIS A 163 -11.32 -11.78 5.09
N LEU A 164 -10.62 -12.77 5.63
CA LEU A 164 -9.18 -12.81 5.68
C LEU A 164 -8.66 -13.74 4.58
N ILE A 165 -7.80 -13.23 3.73
CA ILE A 165 -7.02 -14.00 2.76
C ILE A 165 -5.62 -14.16 3.35
N PHE A 166 -5.12 -15.39 3.47
CA PHE A 166 -3.83 -15.61 4.09
C PHE A 166 -3.04 -16.73 3.43
N SER A 167 -1.72 -16.67 3.54
CA SER A 167 -0.82 -17.73 3.12
C SER A 167 -0.52 -18.69 4.27
N ALA A 168 -0.39 -19.97 3.95
CA ALA A 168 0.08 -20.97 4.92
C ALA A 168 0.89 -22.05 4.20
N ARG A 169 1.82 -22.66 4.94
CA ARG A 169 2.64 -23.76 4.46
C ARG A 169 1.86 -25.06 4.50
N THR A 170 1.73 -25.70 3.36
CA THR A 170 1.05 -26.99 3.18
C THR A 170 2.00 -28.14 2.87
N SER A 171 3.30 -27.86 2.64
CA SER A 171 4.36 -28.87 2.50
C SER A 171 5.21 -29.00 3.78
N LYS A 172 6.08 -30.01 3.84
CA LYS A 172 6.79 -30.43 5.06
C LYS A 172 8.03 -29.61 5.42
N THR A 173 8.57 -28.76 4.54
CA THR A 173 9.82 -28.02 4.80
C THR A 173 9.63 -26.52 4.71
N ASN A 174 10.13 -25.76 5.68
CA ASN A 174 9.92 -24.33 5.80
C ASN A 174 10.69 -23.48 4.77
N ASN A 175 11.71 -24.03 4.09
CA ASN A 175 12.61 -23.27 3.21
C ASN A 175 12.44 -23.56 1.72
N GLU A 176 11.47 -24.36 1.32
CA GLU A 176 11.20 -24.60 -0.09
C GLU A 176 10.36 -23.48 -0.70
N LYS A 177 10.70 -23.04 -1.91
CA LYS A 177 9.95 -22.03 -2.67
C LYS A 177 8.53 -22.48 -2.97
N ASP A 178 8.33 -23.79 -3.14
CA ASP A 178 7.01 -24.41 -3.26
C ASP A 178 6.46 -24.81 -1.89
N GLY A 179 5.19 -25.21 -1.82
CA GLY A 179 4.57 -25.69 -0.58
C GLY A 179 3.85 -24.63 0.23
N ILE A 180 3.62 -23.46 -0.37
CA ILE A 180 2.78 -22.39 0.19
C ILE A 180 1.45 -22.39 -0.57
N SER A 181 0.37 -22.31 0.17
CA SER A 181 -1.00 -22.20 -0.35
C SER A 181 -1.68 -20.94 0.18
N LEU A 182 -2.67 -20.45 -0.56
CA LEU A 182 -3.51 -19.32 -0.17
C LEU A 182 -4.88 -19.82 0.22
N PHE A 183 -5.44 -19.23 1.26
CA PHE A 183 -6.75 -19.53 1.78
C PHE A 183 -7.57 -18.27 2.02
N MET A 184 -8.89 -18.36 1.92
CA MET A 184 -9.83 -17.32 2.29
C MET A 184 -10.84 -17.85 3.28
N ILE A 185 -11.03 -17.12 4.38
CA ILE A 185 -12.01 -17.46 5.43
C ILE A 185 -12.77 -16.21 5.88
N PRO A 186 -14.02 -16.36 6.33
CA PRO A 186 -14.72 -15.30 7.08
C PRO A 186 -13.94 -14.90 8.34
N LEU A 187 -14.00 -13.63 8.72
CA LEU A 187 -13.25 -13.15 9.90
C LEU A 187 -13.77 -13.75 11.22
N GLU A 188 -15.02 -14.18 11.26
CA GLU A 188 -15.65 -14.80 12.44
C GLU A 188 -15.36 -16.31 12.56
N THR A 189 -14.40 -16.84 11.79
CA THR A 189 -14.06 -18.26 11.82
C THR A 189 -13.54 -18.68 13.20
N SER A 190 -14.10 -19.75 13.76
CA SER A 190 -13.73 -20.25 15.08
C SER A 190 -12.25 -20.64 15.15
N GLY A 191 -11.55 -20.22 16.22
CA GLY A 191 -10.12 -20.43 16.43
C GLY A 191 -9.26 -19.33 15.82
N LEU A 192 -9.83 -18.38 15.07
CA LEU A 192 -9.16 -17.16 14.63
C LEU A 192 -9.32 -16.09 15.72
N THR A 193 -8.21 -15.48 16.14
CA THR A 193 -8.19 -14.33 17.05
C THR A 193 -7.23 -13.26 16.52
N PHE A 194 -7.43 -12.01 16.91
CA PHE A 194 -6.51 -10.95 16.54
C PHE A 194 -6.46 -9.86 17.61
N GLU A 195 -5.30 -9.26 17.77
CA GLU A 195 -5.06 -8.10 18.62
C GLU A 195 -4.77 -6.89 17.74
N THR A 196 -5.40 -5.74 18.05
CA THR A 196 -5.37 -4.57 17.18
C THR A 196 -4.69 -3.38 17.87
N PHE A 197 -3.82 -2.69 17.13
CA PHE A 197 -3.03 -1.56 17.58
C PHE A 197 -3.26 -0.34 16.70
N GLU A 198 -2.99 0.85 17.25
CA GLU A 198 -2.93 2.09 16.46
C GLU A 198 -1.60 2.18 15.72
N SER A 199 -1.66 2.49 14.42
CA SER A 199 -0.46 2.79 13.64
C SER A 199 -0.05 4.25 13.81
N ILE A 200 1.26 4.52 13.84
CA ILE A 200 1.81 5.87 14.00
C ILE A 200 1.40 6.82 12.87
N ASP A 201 1.15 6.29 11.68
CA ASP A 201 0.69 7.01 10.48
C ASP A 201 -0.84 7.09 10.38
N GLY A 202 -1.54 6.55 11.37
CA GLY A 202 -3.00 6.46 11.45
C GLY A 202 -3.55 5.12 10.96
N GLY A 203 -4.83 4.87 11.30
CA GLY A 203 -5.47 3.60 11.02
C GLY A 203 -5.14 2.51 12.04
N ARG A 204 -5.50 1.28 11.72
CA ARG A 204 -5.34 0.10 12.59
C ARG A 204 -4.48 -0.96 11.93
N VAL A 205 -3.66 -1.63 12.72
CA VAL A 205 -2.92 -2.84 12.36
C VAL A 205 -3.25 -3.93 13.36
N SER A 206 -3.26 -5.19 12.93
CA SER A 206 -3.62 -6.32 13.79
C SER A 206 -2.62 -7.46 13.62
N ASP A 207 -2.30 -8.10 14.74
CA ASP A 207 -1.63 -9.39 14.76
C ASP A 207 -2.68 -10.50 14.84
N VAL A 208 -2.60 -11.46 13.95
CA VAL A 208 -3.59 -12.53 13.79
C VAL A 208 -3.00 -13.84 14.29
N THR A 209 -3.79 -14.60 15.06
CA THR A 209 -3.41 -15.93 15.56
C THR A 209 -4.41 -16.97 15.11
N PHE A 210 -3.90 -18.05 14.53
CA PHE A 210 -4.64 -19.23 14.14
C PHE A 210 -4.39 -20.34 15.16
N SER A 211 -5.43 -20.78 15.89
CA SER A 211 -5.36 -21.83 16.90
C SER A 211 -6.29 -22.99 16.50
N ASN A 212 -5.72 -24.00 15.83
CA ASN A 212 -6.47 -25.14 15.30
C ASN A 212 -7.69 -24.73 14.45
N VAL A 213 -7.54 -23.70 13.64
CA VAL A 213 -8.61 -23.18 12.77
C VAL A 213 -8.94 -24.23 11.72
N LYS A 214 -10.17 -24.75 11.76
CA LYS A 214 -10.66 -25.72 10.78
C LYS A 214 -11.32 -25.02 9.61
N ILE A 215 -10.77 -25.20 8.41
CA ILE A 215 -11.27 -24.60 7.16
C ILE A 215 -11.61 -25.66 6.12
N ASN A 216 -12.58 -25.41 5.28
CA ASN A 216 -12.98 -26.34 4.22
C ASN A 216 -11.99 -26.28 3.04
N LYS A 217 -11.98 -27.30 2.19
CA LYS A 217 -11.16 -27.31 0.97
C LYS A 217 -11.51 -26.20 -0.01
N ASP A 218 -12.76 -25.74 -0.02
CA ASP A 218 -13.22 -24.62 -0.86
C ASP A 218 -12.64 -23.27 -0.44
N SER A 219 -12.03 -23.18 0.76
CA SER A 219 -11.29 -21.99 1.19
C SER A 219 -9.97 -21.79 0.43
N LEU A 220 -9.48 -22.82 -0.25
CA LEU A 220 -8.23 -22.75 -1.04
C LEU A 220 -8.40 -21.81 -2.24
N ILE A 221 -7.45 -20.90 -2.43
CA ILE A 221 -7.35 -20.04 -3.60
C ILE A 221 -6.30 -20.61 -4.56
N GLY A 222 -6.66 -20.84 -5.80
CA GLY A 222 -5.76 -21.40 -6.78
C GLY A 222 -5.42 -22.88 -6.51
N LYS A 223 -4.15 -23.24 -6.69
CA LYS A 223 -3.66 -24.62 -6.52
C LYS A 223 -2.85 -24.75 -5.22
N LYS A 224 -3.07 -25.87 -4.52
CA LYS A 224 -2.27 -26.22 -3.34
C LYS A 224 -0.78 -26.23 -3.68
N ASP A 225 0.04 -25.76 -2.76
CA ASP A 225 1.51 -25.69 -2.83
C ASP A 225 2.08 -24.76 -3.90
N GLN A 226 1.25 -24.00 -4.65
CA GLN A 226 1.67 -23.19 -5.81
C GLN A 226 1.33 -21.70 -5.68
N ALA A 227 1.18 -21.17 -4.45
CA ALA A 227 0.71 -19.80 -4.25
C ALA A 227 1.81 -18.73 -4.42
N ILE A 228 3.08 -19.09 -4.45
CA ILE A 228 4.18 -18.11 -4.36
C ILE A 228 4.19 -17.09 -5.51
N SER A 229 3.82 -17.50 -6.71
CA SER A 229 3.73 -16.59 -7.86
C SER A 229 2.62 -15.56 -7.68
N ILE A 230 1.46 -15.97 -7.15
CA ILE A 230 0.32 -15.09 -6.86
C ILE A 230 0.70 -14.09 -5.76
N ILE A 231 1.34 -14.57 -4.70
CA ILE A 231 1.83 -13.75 -3.59
C ILE A 231 2.86 -12.72 -4.09
N SER A 232 3.83 -13.16 -4.90
CA SER A 232 4.86 -12.29 -5.48
C SER A 232 4.23 -11.17 -6.32
N GLU A 233 3.26 -11.52 -7.19
CA GLU A 233 2.57 -10.55 -8.04
C GLU A 233 1.78 -9.54 -7.19
N ALA A 234 1.05 -9.98 -6.17
CA ALA A 234 0.29 -9.10 -5.28
C ALA A 234 1.22 -8.13 -4.52
N ILE A 235 2.34 -8.62 -3.96
CA ILE A 235 3.31 -7.78 -3.23
C ILE A 235 4.02 -6.82 -4.19
N GLU A 236 4.42 -7.24 -5.38
CA GLU A 236 5.07 -6.39 -6.38
C GLU A 236 4.12 -5.27 -6.83
N THR A 237 2.85 -5.58 -7.06
CA THR A 237 1.83 -4.57 -7.38
C THR A 237 1.57 -3.63 -6.22
N GLY A 238 1.49 -4.16 -5.00
CA GLY A 238 1.39 -3.35 -3.78
C GLY A 238 2.60 -2.43 -3.59
N THR A 239 3.80 -2.91 -3.91
CA THR A 239 5.03 -2.10 -3.85
C THR A 239 4.99 -0.94 -4.85
N LEU A 240 4.52 -1.16 -6.09
CA LEU A 240 4.34 -0.09 -7.08
C LEU A 240 3.33 0.95 -6.59
N ALA A 241 2.21 0.50 -6.03
CA ALA A 241 1.19 1.35 -5.45
C ALA A 241 1.73 2.22 -4.30
N LEU A 242 2.51 1.63 -3.38
CA LEU A 242 3.17 2.36 -2.29
C LEU A 242 4.20 3.39 -2.80
N CYS A 243 4.94 3.06 -3.85
CA CYS A 243 5.85 4.01 -4.49
C CYS A 243 5.08 5.23 -5.04
N ALA A 244 3.94 5.00 -5.67
CA ALA A 244 3.08 6.08 -6.19
C ALA A 244 2.41 6.89 -5.07
N GLU A 245 1.94 6.24 -4.01
CA GLU A 245 1.41 6.90 -2.81
C GLU A 245 2.48 7.83 -2.19
N ALA A 246 3.71 7.33 -2.03
CA ALA A 246 4.81 8.13 -1.51
C ALA A 246 5.11 9.35 -2.39
N LEU A 247 5.06 9.21 -3.72
CA LEU A 247 5.23 10.33 -4.63
C LEU A 247 4.16 11.40 -4.41
N GLY A 248 2.88 11.01 -4.30
CA GLY A 248 1.79 11.92 -4.01
C GLY A 248 1.96 12.65 -2.67
N ILE A 249 2.47 11.95 -1.65
CA ILE A 249 2.82 12.54 -0.35
C ILE A 249 3.97 13.55 -0.50
N MET A 250 5.05 13.20 -1.20
CA MET A 250 6.20 14.07 -1.43
C MET A 250 5.78 15.36 -2.14
N GLU A 251 4.94 15.26 -3.18
CA GLU A 251 4.38 16.40 -3.89
C GLU A 251 3.58 17.31 -2.94
N ARG A 252 2.77 16.71 -2.10
CA ARG A 252 1.97 17.48 -1.12
C ARG A 252 2.85 18.16 -0.07
N ILE A 253 3.85 17.47 0.48
CA ILE A 253 4.83 18.05 1.41
C ILE A 253 5.58 19.20 0.76
N LYS A 254 6.01 19.06 -0.49
CA LYS A 254 6.64 20.11 -1.29
C LYS A 254 5.78 21.36 -1.37
N ASP A 255 4.49 21.20 -1.70
CA ASP A 255 3.56 22.33 -1.84
C ASP A 255 3.31 23.03 -0.49
N ILE A 256 3.10 22.26 0.59
CA ILE A 256 2.95 22.77 1.96
C ILE A 256 4.18 23.59 2.35
N THR A 257 5.38 23.05 2.12
CA THR A 257 6.65 23.67 2.47
C THR A 257 6.90 24.94 1.68
N LEU A 258 6.68 24.89 0.36
CA LEU A 258 6.82 26.06 -0.52
C LEU A 258 5.89 27.19 -0.10
N ASN A 259 4.63 26.88 0.23
CA ASN A 259 3.67 27.85 0.72
C ASN A 259 4.09 28.47 2.06
N TYR A 260 4.58 27.63 2.99
CA TYR A 260 5.09 28.10 4.28
C TYR A 260 6.27 29.06 4.09
N LEU A 261 7.24 28.73 3.27
CA LEU A 261 8.40 29.59 2.97
C LEU A 261 8.01 30.93 2.35
N LYS A 262 6.95 30.98 1.53
CA LYS A 262 6.42 32.19 0.91
C LYS A 262 5.64 33.08 1.90
N THR A 263 5.00 32.50 2.89
CA THR A 263 4.06 33.19 3.78
C THR A 263 4.65 33.55 5.15
N ARG A 264 5.52 32.67 5.72
CA ARG A 264 6.13 32.87 7.03
C ARG A 264 7.14 34.03 6.97
N LYS A 265 6.96 35.01 7.83
CA LYS A 265 7.87 36.16 7.92
C LYS A 265 8.75 36.08 9.17
N GLN A 266 10.04 36.31 8.99
CA GLN A 266 11.04 36.58 10.04
C GLN A 266 12.03 37.61 9.53
N PHE A 267 12.63 38.41 10.43
CA PHE A 267 13.55 39.49 10.07
C PHE A 267 12.96 40.50 9.06
N GLY A 268 11.64 40.73 9.12
CA GLY A 268 10.92 41.67 8.25
C GLY A 268 10.58 41.18 6.85
N VAL A 269 10.98 39.97 6.46
CA VAL A 269 10.75 39.40 5.11
C VAL A 269 10.20 37.97 5.17
N PRO A 270 9.54 37.47 4.10
CA PRO A 270 9.29 36.03 3.96
C PRO A 270 10.57 35.23 4.03
N ILE A 271 10.56 34.10 4.79
CA ILE A 271 11.77 33.30 5.01
C ILE A 271 12.28 32.64 3.71
N GLY A 272 11.44 32.41 2.72
CA GLY A 272 11.82 31.92 1.39
C GLY A 272 12.71 32.89 0.58
N LYS A 273 12.97 34.11 1.07
CA LYS A 273 13.99 35.01 0.47
C LYS A 273 15.42 34.62 0.84
N PHE A 274 15.62 33.79 1.87
CA PHE A 274 16.96 33.35 2.28
C PHE A 274 17.47 32.25 1.34
N GLN A 275 18.64 32.46 0.71
CA GLN A 275 19.20 31.54 -0.28
C GLN A 275 19.38 30.11 0.24
N THR A 276 19.74 29.94 1.53
CA THR A 276 19.89 28.62 2.15
C THR A 276 18.62 27.80 2.05
N LEU A 277 17.44 28.42 2.27
CA LEU A 277 16.13 27.73 2.15
C LEU A 277 15.75 27.47 0.69
N GLN A 278 16.11 28.41 -0.21
CA GLN A 278 15.90 28.21 -1.65
C GLN A 278 16.72 27.01 -2.18
N HIS A 279 17.98 26.87 -1.77
CA HIS A 279 18.84 25.74 -2.18
C HIS A 279 18.29 24.42 -1.64
N ARG A 280 17.88 24.35 -0.37
CA ARG A 280 17.23 23.15 0.20
C ARG A 280 15.97 22.77 -0.57
N MET A 281 15.10 23.75 -0.82
CA MET A 281 13.86 23.52 -1.57
C MET A 281 14.14 23.04 -3.00
N THR A 282 15.13 23.63 -3.68
CA THR A 282 15.55 23.20 -5.02
C THR A 282 16.06 21.75 -5.01
N GLN A 283 16.84 21.36 -4.00
CA GLN A 283 17.29 19.97 -3.84
C GLN A 283 16.11 19.01 -3.70
N LEU A 284 15.10 19.37 -2.89
CA LEU A 284 13.90 18.54 -2.76
C LEU A 284 13.15 18.39 -4.09
N PHE A 285 13.01 19.46 -4.87
CA PHE A 285 12.41 19.38 -6.20
C PHE A 285 13.11 18.37 -7.10
N ILE A 286 14.45 18.42 -7.14
CA ILE A 286 15.26 17.51 -7.96
C ILE A 286 15.08 16.06 -7.53
N GLU A 287 15.12 15.79 -6.23
CA GLU A 287 14.99 14.43 -5.68
C GLU A 287 13.57 13.86 -5.92
N ILE A 288 12.51 14.67 -5.79
CA ILE A 288 11.14 14.25 -6.09
C ILE A 288 10.98 13.91 -7.57
N GLU A 289 11.50 14.72 -8.48
CA GLU A 289 11.46 14.45 -9.93
C GLU A 289 12.26 13.21 -10.33
N GLN A 290 13.40 12.95 -9.69
CA GLN A 290 14.14 11.69 -9.87
C GLN A 290 13.33 10.50 -9.38
N THR A 291 12.62 10.63 -8.25
CA THR A 291 11.73 9.59 -7.72
C THR A 291 10.58 9.32 -8.69
N ARG A 292 9.93 10.35 -9.23
CA ARG A 292 8.92 10.22 -10.28
C ARG A 292 9.45 9.43 -11.46
N SER A 293 10.64 9.78 -11.95
CA SER A 293 11.29 9.11 -13.07
C SER A 293 11.57 7.63 -12.78
N ALA A 294 12.01 7.30 -11.56
CA ALA A 294 12.25 5.92 -11.15
C ALA A 294 10.95 5.08 -11.11
N ILE A 295 9.86 5.66 -10.58
CA ILE A 295 8.54 5.01 -10.53
C ILE A 295 7.99 4.78 -11.94
N MET A 296 8.07 5.78 -12.82
CA MET A 296 7.64 5.65 -14.22
C MET A 296 8.45 4.59 -14.97
N ASN A 297 9.76 4.52 -14.71
CA ASN A 297 10.60 3.46 -15.29
C ASN A 297 10.21 2.08 -14.76
N ALA A 298 9.90 1.92 -13.47
CA ALA A 298 9.40 0.67 -12.91
C ALA A 298 8.07 0.26 -13.55
N SER A 299 7.14 1.20 -13.77
CA SER A 299 5.86 0.92 -14.42
C SER A 299 6.02 0.46 -15.87
N PHE A 300 6.95 1.04 -16.61
CA PHE A 300 7.23 0.65 -18.00
C PHE A 300 7.68 -0.81 -18.10
N TRP A 301 8.53 -1.27 -17.19
CA TRP A 301 9.05 -2.63 -17.14
C TRP A 301 8.18 -3.60 -16.33
N PHE A 302 7.05 -3.15 -15.81
CA PHE A 302 6.25 -3.94 -14.87
C PHE A 302 5.67 -5.22 -15.49
N ASN A 303 5.28 -5.17 -16.75
CA ASN A 303 4.72 -6.30 -17.49
C ASN A 303 5.77 -7.14 -18.25
N ASP A 304 7.06 -6.86 -18.04
CA ASP A 304 8.17 -7.62 -18.63
C ASP A 304 8.46 -8.92 -17.83
N SER A 305 9.59 -9.53 -18.03
CA SER A 305 10.00 -10.71 -17.26
C SER A 305 10.01 -10.42 -15.75
N VAL A 306 9.78 -11.47 -14.94
CA VAL A 306 9.81 -11.34 -13.47
C VAL A 306 11.11 -10.71 -12.97
N GLU A 307 12.23 -11.04 -13.60
CA GLU A 307 13.56 -10.51 -13.25
C GLU A 307 13.64 -9.01 -13.55
N THR A 308 13.26 -8.60 -14.76
CA THR A 308 13.26 -7.18 -15.18
C THR A 308 12.34 -6.36 -14.29
N ARG A 309 11.11 -6.82 -14.07
CA ARG A 309 10.15 -6.16 -13.19
C ARG A 309 10.71 -5.95 -11.78
N LYS A 310 11.21 -7.00 -11.14
CA LYS A 310 11.78 -6.94 -9.79
C LYS A 310 12.97 -5.99 -9.69
N LYS A 311 13.84 -5.98 -10.70
CA LYS A 311 14.98 -5.07 -10.77
C LYS A 311 14.55 -3.61 -10.72
N TYR A 312 13.67 -3.20 -11.63
CA TYR A 312 13.25 -1.79 -11.72
C TYR A 312 12.34 -1.37 -10.59
N LEU A 313 11.49 -2.28 -10.10
CA LEU A 313 10.66 -2.03 -8.91
C LEU A 313 11.50 -1.83 -7.65
N SER A 314 12.56 -2.64 -7.47
CA SER A 314 13.48 -2.47 -6.34
C SER A 314 14.26 -1.17 -6.42
N ALA A 315 14.68 -0.75 -7.62
CA ALA A 315 15.32 0.55 -7.81
C ALA A 315 14.37 1.71 -7.44
N ALA A 316 13.08 1.62 -7.82
CA ALA A 316 12.08 2.62 -7.48
C ALA A 316 11.82 2.66 -5.97
N LYS A 317 11.62 1.50 -5.32
CA LYS A 317 11.31 1.43 -3.88
C LYS A 317 12.49 1.89 -3.02
N TYR A 318 13.73 1.54 -3.39
CA TYR A 318 14.94 2.09 -2.78
C TYR A 318 14.96 3.63 -2.86
N THR A 319 14.70 4.17 -4.07
CA THR A 319 14.69 5.62 -4.27
C THR A 319 13.61 6.29 -3.42
N VAL A 320 12.41 5.71 -3.37
CA VAL A 320 11.30 6.18 -2.54
C VAL A 320 11.66 6.19 -1.06
N GLY A 321 12.28 5.12 -0.54
CA GLY A 321 12.69 5.05 0.87
C GLY A 321 13.68 6.18 1.23
N ARG A 322 14.78 6.27 0.48
CA ARG A 322 15.81 7.28 0.67
C ARG A 322 15.28 8.71 0.53
N VAL A 323 14.56 8.99 -0.55
CA VAL A 323 14.06 10.35 -0.82
C VAL A 323 12.90 10.70 0.11
N GLY A 324 12.07 9.72 0.50
CA GLY A 324 10.99 9.91 1.46
C GLY A 324 11.49 10.41 2.81
N ALA A 325 12.53 9.77 3.35
CA ALA A 325 13.18 10.22 4.58
C ALA A 325 13.73 11.65 4.43
N LEU A 326 14.46 11.92 3.34
CA LEU A 326 15.01 13.25 3.06
C LEU A 326 13.91 14.34 2.97
N VAL A 327 12.81 14.07 2.25
CA VAL A 327 11.71 15.03 2.10
C VAL A 327 11.02 15.30 3.44
N ALA A 328 10.80 14.28 4.25
CA ALA A 328 10.21 14.41 5.56
C ALA A 328 11.09 15.27 6.49
N GLU A 329 12.37 14.94 6.61
CA GLU A 329 13.32 15.60 7.50
C GLU A 329 13.58 17.06 7.09
N GLU A 330 13.88 17.31 5.83
CA GLU A 330 14.17 18.65 5.32
C GLU A 330 12.96 19.58 5.39
N SER A 331 11.76 19.05 5.12
CA SER A 331 10.53 19.84 5.22
C SER A 331 10.21 20.20 6.66
N ILE A 332 10.32 19.26 7.60
CA ILE A 332 10.18 19.55 9.05
C ILE A 332 11.22 20.59 9.49
N GLN A 333 12.48 20.43 9.06
CA GLN A 333 13.55 21.39 9.38
C GLN A 333 13.23 22.80 8.86
N MET A 334 12.70 22.93 7.64
CA MET A 334 12.33 24.23 7.04
C MET A 334 11.12 24.89 7.73
N HIS A 335 10.25 24.11 8.37
CA HIS A 335 9.13 24.63 9.16
C HIS A 335 9.54 24.94 10.61
N GLY A 336 10.62 24.35 11.10
CA GLY A 336 11.02 24.42 12.50
C GLY A 336 9.95 23.87 13.43
N GLY A 337 9.73 24.45 14.59
CA GLY A 337 8.76 23.96 15.59
C GLY A 337 7.34 23.74 15.07
N MET A 338 6.89 24.52 14.09
CA MET A 338 5.57 24.34 13.46
C MET A 338 5.43 22.98 12.75
N GLY A 339 6.50 22.47 12.14
CA GLY A 339 6.49 21.16 11.45
C GLY A 339 6.27 19.97 12.37
N MET A 340 6.43 20.16 13.68
CA MET A 340 6.28 19.12 14.71
C MET A 340 4.95 19.19 15.46
N THR A 341 4.09 20.18 15.19
CA THR A 341 2.81 20.32 15.88
C THR A 341 1.76 19.37 15.29
N TRP A 342 0.89 18.84 16.16
CA TRP A 342 -0.15 17.89 15.76
C TRP A 342 -1.22 18.52 14.84
N GLU A 343 -1.48 19.81 15.03
CA GLU A 343 -2.48 20.56 14.29
C GLU A 343 -2.04 20.91 12.86
N TYR A 344 -0.75 20.78 12.57
CA TYR A 344 -0.20 21.11 11.26
C TYR A 344 -0.06 19.86 10.37
N ASP A 345 -0.53 19.96 9.13
CA ASP A 345 -0.67 18.82 8.22
C ASP A 345 0.65 18.06 7.97
N LEU A 346 1.78 18.77 7.94
CA LEU A 346 3.07 18.23 7.54
C LEU A 346 3.49 16.97 8.30
N GLY A 347 3.32 16.97 9.62
CA GLY A 347 3.72 15.86 10.48
C GLY A 347 3.00 14.56 10.16
N HIS A 348 1.73 14.62 9.74
CA HIS A 348 0.94 13.46 9.37
C HIS A 348 1.41 12.84 8.05
N PHE A 349 1.71 13.68 7.04
CA PHE A 349 2.30 13.24 5.78
C PHE A 349 3.70 12.63 5.98
N ALA A 350 4.54 13.26 6.79
CA ALA A 350 5.88 12.78 7.11
C ALA A 350 5.86 11.39 7.76
N LYS A 351 4.95 11.16 8.73
CA LYS A 351 4.77 9.85 9.38
C LYS A 351 4.42 8.76 8.37
N ARG A 352 3.45 9.02 7.48
CA ARG A 352 3.07 8.04 6.45
C ARG A 352 4.21 7.75 5.50
N LEU A 353 4.95 8.78 5.08
CA LEU A 353 6.08 8.64 4.17
C LEU A 353 7.19 7.75 4.75
N ILE A 354 7.50 7.92 6.04
CA ILE A 354 8.44 7.05 6.76
C ILE A 354 7.91 5.61 6.86
N MET A 355 6.62 5.42 7.19
CA MET A 355 6.03 4.08 7.30
C MET A 355 6.02 3.31 5.99
N ILE A 356 5.81 3.99 4.85
CA ILE A 356 5.88 3.37 3.52
C ILE A 356 7.25 2.72 3.27
N ASN A 357 8.34 3.27 3.82
CA ASN A 357 9.66 2.66 3.67
C ASN A 357 9.69 1.23 4.25
N HIS A 358 8.98 0.98 5.35
CA HIS A 358 8.96 -0.31 6.04
C HIS A 358 7.90 -1.30 5.54
N GLU A 359 7.08 -0.92 4.55
CA GLU A 359 6.09 -1.82 3.95
C GLU A 359 6.67 -2.49 2.69
N PHE A 360 6.59 -3.82 2.60
CA PHE A 360 7.05 -4.68 1.48
C PHE A 360 8.56 -4.56 1.15
N GLY A 361 9.36 -4.27 2.13
CA GLY A 361 10.82 -4.08 2.01
C GLY A 361 11.25 -2.64 2.18
N ASP A 362 12.29 -2.44 2.99
CA ASP A 362 12.92 -1.15 3.19
C ASP A 362 13.98 -0.83 2.12
N GLU A 363 14.63 0.31 2.26
CA GLU A 363 15.67 0.76 1.31
C GLU A 363 16.84 -0.22 1.25
N ASP A 364 17.28 -0.79 2.37
CA ASP A 364 18.39 -1.74 2.42
C ASP A 364 18.01 -3.07 1.77
N HIS A 365 16.81 -3.59 2.03
CA HIS A 365 16.29 -4.78 1.38
C HIS A 365 16.27 -4.62 -0.15
N HIS A 366 15.71 -3.52 -0.65
CA HIS A 366 15.59 -3.28 -2.09
C HIS A 366 16.93 -2.97 -2.75
N LEU A 367 17.87 -2.30 -2.07
CA LEU A 367 19.23 -2.11 -2.55
C LEU A 367 19.96 -3.44 -2.71
N ASN A 368 19.91 -4.28 -1.67
CA ASN A 368 20.51 -5.61 -1.68
C ASN A 368 19.89 -6.51 -2.76
N TYR A 369 18.57 -6.39 -2.97
CA TYR A 369 17.89 -7.12 -4.02
C TYR A 369 18.31 -6.66 -5.41
N TYR A 370 18.38 -5.34 -5.65
CA TYR A 370 18.86 -4.76 -6.92
C TYR A 370 20.29 -5.17 -7.24
N ALA A 371 21.18 -5.22 -6.26
CA ALA A 371 22.56 -5.60 -6.44
C ALA A 371 22.72 -7.01 -7.02
N LYS A 372 21.80 -7.95 -6.75
CA LYS A 372 21.80 -9.31 -7.32
C LYS A 372 21.69 -9.33 -8.85
N PHE A 373 21.15 -8.27 -9.46
CA PHE A 373 21.01 -8.13 -10.93
C PHE A 373 22.18 -7.38 -11.59
N SER A 374 23.12 -6.89 -10.80
CA SER A 374 24.27 -6.11 -11.29
C SER A 374 25.58 -6.91 -11.21
N ALA A 375 25.54 -8.12 -10.67
CA ALA A 375 26.64 -9.08 -10.61
C ALA A 375 26.52 -10.08 -11.75
#